data_d3301603e78d0243e9aea9fd6227436f
#
_entry.id   d3301603e78d0243e9aea9fd6227436f
#
_cell.length_a   1.000
_cell.length_b   1.000
_cell.length_c   1.000
_cell.angle_alpha   90.00
_cell.angle_beta   90.00
_cell.angle_gamma   90.00
#
_symmetry.space_group_name_H-M   'P 1'
#
loop_
_entity.id
_entity.type
_entity.pdbx_description
1 polymer ?
#
loop_
_entity_poly.entity_id
_entity_poly.type
_entity_poly.pdbx_seq_one_letter_code
_entity_poly.pdbx_strand_id
1 'polypeptide(L)'
;MAKIDELLRMLVSQQGSDLHIKCGEPPIYRIHGQLVRTSLPVMTADDTKVLLYEILNEERRQKFEQTLQLDLSYSIPGVSRFRVNVFRQKNAVGAVLRV
;
A
#
# COMPACT_ATOMS: atom_id res chain seq x y z
N MET A 1 -7.24 -13.57 -4.71
CA MET A 1 -7.40 -12.23 -4.12
C MET A 1 -6.05 -11.59 -3.88
N ALA A 2 -5.93 -10.30 -4.14
CA ALA A 2 -4.68 -9.58 -3.87
C ALA A 2 -4.42 -9.52 -2.37
N LYS A 3 -3.15 -9.72 -1.97
CA LYS A 3 -2.76 -9.63 -0.56
C LYS A 3 -2.98 -8.23 0.00
N ILE A 4 -2.82 -7.21 -0.83
CA ILE A 4 -3.08 -5.83 -0.42
C ILE A 4 -4.54 -5.64 0.01
N ASP A 5 -5.47 -6.36 -0.62
CA ASP A 5 -6.89 -6.28 -0.27
C ASP A 5 -7.14 -6.72 1.17
N GLU A 6 -6.45 -7.76 1.62
CA GLU A 6 -6.58 -8.24 3.00
C GLU A 6 -6.12 -7.18 3.99
N LEU A 7 -5.00 -6.53 3.70
CA LEU A 7 -4.50 -5.45 4.54
C LEU A 7 -5.46 -4.27 4.59
N LEU A 8 -6.04 -3.92 3.44
CA LEU A 8 -6.98 -2.80 3.36
C LEU A 8 -8.30 -3.11 4.04
N ARG A 9 -8.79 -4.35 3.94
CA ARG A 9 -9.99 -4.76 4.67
C ARG A 9 -9.78 -4.66 6.17
N MET A 10 -8.62 -5.10 6.65
CA MET A 10 -8.29 -4.99 8.08
C MET A 10 -8.22 -3.53 8.52
N LEU A 11 -7.64 -2.66 7.70
CA LEU A 11 -7.59 -1.23 7.98
C LEU A 11 -8.99 -0.66 8.19
N VAL A 12 -9.90 -0.95 7.26
CA VAL A 12 -11.28 -0.44 7.34
C VAL A 12 -12.00 -1.03 8.55
N SER A 13 -11.80 -2.32 8.84
CA SER A 13 -12.46 -2.97 9.98
C SER A 13 -12.03 -2.37 11.31
N GLN A 14 -10.82 -1.81 11.39
CA GLN A 14 -10.30 -1.17 12.60
C GLN A 14 -10.52 0.34 12.59
N GLN A 15 -11.28 0.84 11.62
CA GLN A 15 -11.57 2.28 11.48
C GLN A 15 -10.30 3.11 11.30
N GLY A 16 -9.29 2.52 10.63
CA GLY A 16 -8.07 3.22 10.33
C GLY A 16 -8.22 4.16 9.15
N SER A 17 -7.30 5.09 9.02
CA SER A 17 -7.31 6.08 7.95
C SER A 17 -6.29 5.79 6.86
N ASP A 18 -5.15 5.21 7.19
CA ASP A 18 -4.04 5.03 6.26
C ASP A 18 -3.37 3.67 6.47
N LEU A 19 -2.87 3.11 5.35
CA LEU A 19 -1.95 1.99 5.35
C LEU A 19 -0.63 2.48 4.76
N HIS A 20 0.46 2.24 5.47
CA HIS A 20 1.81 2.59 5.03
C HIS A 20 2.57 1.31 4.67
N ILE A 21 3.08 1.24 3.46
CA ILE A 21 3.91 0.14 2.96
C ILE A 21 5.31 0.68 2.73
N LYS A 22 6.29 0.13 3.44
CA LYS A 22 7.67 0.60 3.36
C LYS A 22 8.64 -0.57 3.56
N CYS A 23 9.68 -0.62 2.75
CA CYS A 23 10.75 -1.60 2.90
C CYS A 23 11.44 -1.43 4.26
N GLY A 24 11.71 -2.54 4.94
CA GLY A 24 12.36 -2.52 6.24
C GLY A 24 11.39 -2.39 7.41
N GLU A 25 10.09 -2.34 7.14
CA GLU A 25 9.05 -2.23 8.15
C GLU A 25 7.95 -3.25 7.89
N PRO A 26 7.21 -3.67 8.92
CA PRO A 26 5.96 -4.39 8.68
C PRO A 26 4.93 -3.42 8.13
N PRO A 27 3.79 -3.90 7.62
CA PRO A 27 2.69 -2.98 7.29
C PRO A 27 2.31 -2.17 8.52
N ILE A 28 2.07 -0.87 8.32
CA ILE A 28 1.77 0.05 9.42
C ILE A 28 0.44 0.72 9.12
N TYR A 29 -0.46 0.73 10.12
CA TYR A 29 -1.74 1.43 10.02
C TYR A 29 -1.69 2.73 10.80
N ARG A 30 -2.41 3.74 10.28
CA ARG A 30 -2.75 4.90 11.10
C ARG A 30 -4.18 4.70 11.58
N ILE A 31 -4.35 4.62 12.90
CA ILE A 31 -5.65 4.40 13.53
C ILE A 31 -5.82 5.49 14.58
N HIS A 32 -6.88 6.28 14.45
CA HIS A 32 -7.16 7.40 15.35
C HIS A 32 -5.94 8.33 15.49
N GLY A 33 -5.28 8.61 14.37
CA GLY A 33 -4.14 9.53 14.34
C GLY A 33 -2.81 8.93 14.78
N GLN A 34 -2.79 7.69 15.24
CA GLN A 34 -1.56 7.04 15.74
C GLN A 34 -1.09 5.96 14.77
N LEU A 35 0.22 5.88 14.58
CA LEU A 35 0.82 4.82 13.78
C LEU A 35 0.91 3.55 14.60
N VAL A 36 0.36 2.47 14.06
CA VAL A 36 0.34 1.16 14.71
C VAL A 36 1.00 0.14 13.79
N ARG A 37 2.13 -0.42 14.23
CA ARG A 37 2.79 -1.48 13.50
C ARG A 37 2.01 -2.78 13.68
N THR A 38 1.77 -3.47 12.57
CA THR A 38 1.15 -4.80 12.64
C THR A 38 2.17 -5.82 13.15
N SER A 39 1.68 -6.99 13.55
CA SER A 39 2.54 -8.11 13.93
C SER A 39 3.01 -8.94 12.73
N LEU A 40 2.70 -8.48 11.51
CA LEU A 40 3.11 -9.15 10.29
C LEU A 40 4.62 -9.00 10.07
N PRO A 41 5.22 -9.87 9.24
CA PRO A 41 6.66 -9.79 9.01
C PRO A 41 7.10 -8.46 8.39
N VAL A 42 8.33 -8.08 8.70
CA VAL A 42 9.00 -6.94 8.06
C VAL A 42 9.13 -7.24 6.56
N MET A 43 8.84 -6.25 5.73
CA MET A 43 8.85 -6.42 4.29
C MET A 43 10.23 -6.08 3.70
N THR A 44 10.69 -6.93 2.77
CA THR A 44 11.87 -6.63 1.96
C THR A 44 11.48 -5.75 0.78
N ALA A 45 12.49 -5.29 0.02
CA ALA A 45 12.23 -4.53 -1.20
C ALA A 45 11.42 -5.34 -2.22
N ASP A 46 11.68 -6.64 -2.32
CA ASP A 46 10.89 -7.52 -3.19
C ASP A 46 9.46 -7.66 -2.69
N ASP A 47 9.28 -7.79 -1.39
CA ASP A 47 7.94 -7.91 -0.79
C ASP A 47 7.08 -6.69 -1.11
N THR A 48 7.62 -5.48 -0.93
CA THR A 48 6.85 -4.27 -1.19
C THR A 48 6.52 -4.14 -2.67
N LYS A 49 7.46 -4.48 -3.55
CA LYS A 49 7.24 -4.40 -4.99
C LYS A 49 6.14 -5.37 -5.42
N VAL A 50 6.22 -6.62 -5.00
CA VAL A 50 5.22 -7.64 -5.35
C VAL A 50 3.85 -7.20 -4.84
N LEU A 51 3.78 -6.77 -3.59
CA LEU A 51 2.52 -6.35 -2.98
C LEU A 51 1.87 -5.19 -3.73
N LEU A 52 2.64 -4.15 -4.03
CA LEU A 52 2.11 -2.94 -4.65
C LEU A 52 1.83 -3.14 -6.14
N TYR A 53 2.61 -3.97 -6.81
CA TYR A 53 2.37 -4.26 -8.23
C TYR A 53 1.07 -5.03 -8.45
N GLU A 54 0.50 -5.64 -7.40
CA GLU A 54 -0.81 -6.30 -7.52
C GLU A 54 -1.92 -5.34 -7.93
N ILE A 55 -1.79 -4.06 -7.58
CA ILE A 55 -2.81 -3.07 -7.89
C ILE A 55 -2.45 -2.16 -9.07
N LEU A 56 -1.32 -2.43 -9.72
CA LEU A 56 -0.90 -1.69 -10.91
C LEU A 56 -1.03 -2.56 -12.14
N ASN A 57 -1.82 -2.10 -13.12
CA ASN A 57 -1.86 -2.78 -14.42
C ASN A 57 -0.55 -2.49 -15.17
N GLU A 58 -0.38 -3.12 -16.32
CA GLU A 58 0.86 -2.99 -17.10
C GLU A 58 1.19 -1.54 -17.45
N GLU A 59 0.19 -0.77 -17.86
CA GLU A 59 0.37 0.63 -18.22
C GLU A 59 0.85 1.46 -17.03
N ARG A 60 0.23 1.24 -15.87
CA ARG A 60 0.61 1.96 -14.65
C ARG A 60 1.99 1.55 -14.15
N ARG A 61 2.34 0.27 -14.27
CA ARG A 61 3.68 -0.19 -13.90
C ARG A 61 4.75 0.49 -14.74
N GLN A 62 4.54 0.56 -16.06
CA GLN A 62 5.48 1.22 -16.96
C GLN A 62 5.60 2.71 -16.63
N LYS A 63 4.49 3.37 -16.39
CA LYS A 63 4.50 4.78 -16.02
C LYS A 63 5.23 5.01 -14.71
N PHE A 64 4.97 4.17 -13.71
CA PHE A 64 5.64 4.28 -12.42
C PHE A 64 7.15 4.10 -12.55
N GLU A 65 7.59 3.13 -13.36
CA GLU A 65 9.01 2.88 -13.55
C GLU A 65 9.73 4.03 -14.24
N GLN A 66 9.01 4.84 -15.02
CA GLN A 66 9.56 6.03 -15.67
C GLN A 66 9.59 7.24 -14.75
N THR A 67 8.53 7.45 -13.98
CA THR A 67 8.36 8.67 -13.18
C THR A 67 8.75 8.49 -11.72
N LEU A 68 8.83 7.25 -11.22
CA LEU A 68 9.16 6.87 -9.85
C LEU A 68 8.15 7.37 -8.81
N GLN A 69 6.98 7.78 -9.28
CA GLN A 69 5.87 8.21 -8.42
C GLN A 69 4.57 8.09 -9.21
N LEU A 70 3.51 7.64 -8.56
CA LEU A 70 2.22 7.48 -9.20
C LEU A 70 1.10 7.62 -8.19
N ASP A 71 0.11 8.46 -8.53
CA ASP A 71 -1.14 8.56 -7.78
C ASP A 71 -2.23 7.83 -8.53
N LEU A 72 -3.03 7.07 -7.78
CA LEU A 72 -4.16 6.35 -8.37
C LEU A 72 -5.26 6.15 -7.34
N SER A 73 -6.44 5.75 -7.81
CA SER A 73 -7.53 5.29 -6.96
C SER A 73 -7.61 3.79 -7.07
N TYR A 74 -7.89 3.13 -5.95
CA TYR A 74 -8.10 1.70 -5.89
C TYR A 74 -9.35 1.41 -5.08
N SER A 75 -10.26 0.61 -5.64
CA SER A 75 -11.53 0.32 -4.98
C SER A 75 -11.65 -1.17 -4.71
N ILE A 76 -12.14 -1.51 -3.52
CA ILE A 76 -12.54 -2.86 -3.19
C ILE A 76 -14.06 -2.81 -3.04
N PRO A 77 -14.82 -3.47 -3.95
CA PRO A 77 -16.27 -3.43 -3.91
C PRO A 77 -16.80 -3.90 -2.54
N GLY A 78 -17.74 -3.14 -2.00
CA GLY A 78 -18.34 -3.47 -0.71
C GLY A 78 -17.50 -3.10 0.51
N VAL A 79 -16.32 -2.57 0.30
CA VAL A 79 -15.41 -2.19 1.40
C VAL A 79 -15.16 -0.69 1.41
N SER A 80 -14.38 -0.20 0.46
CA SER A 80 -14.07 1.22 0.38
C SER A 80 -13.33 1.55 -0.90
N ARG A 81 -13.19 2.83 -1.15
CA ARG A 81 -12.33 3.38 -2.18
C ARG A 81 -11.10 3.98 -1.50
N PHE A 82 -9.95 3.75 -2.08
CA PHE A 82 -8.68 4.19 -1.50
C PHE A 82 -7.95 5.09 -2.48
N ARG A 83 -7.36 6.14 -1.94
CA ARG A 83 -6.43 6.96 -2.68
C ARG A 83 -5.04 6.42 -2.41
N VAL A 84 -4.28 6.16 -3.47
CA VAL A 84 -2.98 5.50 -3.36
C VAL A 84 -1.91 6.39 -3.94
N ASN A 85 -0.84 6.60 -3.18
CA ASN A 85 0.38 7.21 -3.68
C ASN A 85 1.48 6.18 -3.59
N VAL A 86 1.99 5.75 -4.75
CA VAL A 86 3.12 4.81 -4.86
C VAL A 86 4.35 5.61 -5.20
N PHE A 87 5.46 5.30 -4.54
CA PHE A 87 6.71 6.04 -4.75
C PHE A 87 7.91 5.12 -4.61
N ARG A 88 9.03 5.55 -5.17
CA ARG A 88 10.28 4.85 -5.01
C ARG A 88 11.18 5.65 -4.09
N GLN A 89 11.74 4.98 -3.09
CA GLN A 89 12.62 5.57 -2.11
C GLN A 89 13.80 4.63 -1.86
N LYS A 90 15.02 5.07 -2.15
CA LYS A 90 16.24 4.28 -1.93
C LYS A 90 16.17 2.88 -2.57
N ASN A 91 15.83 2.81 -3.83
CA ASN A 91 15.75 1.56 -4.59
C ASN A 91 14.65 0.60 -4.12
N ALA A 92 13.70 1.07 -3.34
CA ALA A 92 12.57 0.26 -2.89
C ALA A 92 11.25 0.98 -3.18
N VAL A 93 10.22 0.20 -3.47
CA VAL A 93 8.88 0.72 -3.72
C VAL A 93 8.13 0.81 -2.39
N GLY A 94 7.49 1.94 -2.16
CA GLY A 94 6.64 2.14 -1.00
C GLY A 94 5.35 2.80 -1.41
N ALA A 95 4.40 2.89 -0.48
CA ALA A 95 3.13 3.54 -0.75
C ALA A 95 2.42 3.96 0.53
N VAL A 96 1.55 4.96 0.37
CA VAL A 96 0.56 5.31 1.36
C VAL A 96 -0.80 5.12 0.70
N LEU A 97 -1.66 4.35 1.35
CA LEU A 97 -3.02 4.08 0.88
C LEU A 97 -3.99 4.67 1.90
N ARG A 98 -4.81 5.61 1.47
CA ARG A 98 -5.70 6.37 2.34
C ARG A 98 -7.15 6.05 2.03
N VAL A 99 -7.92 5.81 3.09
CA VAL A 99 -9.35 5.52 2.96
C VAL A 99 -10.11 6.70 2.37
#